data_7ae80f3837b9982e2c44c98f9cb19e5b
#
_entry.id   7ae80f3837b9982e2c44c98f9cb19e5b
#
_cell.length_a   1.000
_cell.length_b   1.000
_cell.length_c   1.000
_cell.angle_alpha   90.00
_cell.angle_beta   90.00
_cell.angle_gamma   90.00
#
_symmetry.space_group_name_H-M   'P 1'
#
loop_
_entity.id
_entity.type
_entity.pdbx_description
1 polymer ?
#
loop_
_entity_poly.entity_id
_entity_poly.type
_entity_poly.pdbx_seq_one_letter_code
_entity_poly.pdbx_strand_id
1 'polypeptide(L)' 'MEELKEELEEIEVEAEESTEDARIYAWRVEQLSELGLSSIVASAVASFIDWHEVARLVEHGCSPELALEIVR' A
#
# COMPACT_ATOMS: atom_id res chain seq x y z
N MET A 1 -32.82 13.81 13.04
CA MET A 1 -32.56 12.53 12.42
C MET A 1 -32.14 12.65 10.97
N GLU A 2 -32.85 13.41 10.17
CA GLU A 2 -32.48 13.65 8.77
C GLU A 2 -31.16 14.39 8.64
N GLU A 3 -30.89 15.36 9.50
CA GLU A 3 -29.62 16.09 9.52
C GLU A 3 -28.44 15.19 9.83
N LEU A 4 -28.63 14.25 10.75
CA LEU A 4 -27.60 13.27 11.09
C LEU A 4 -27.32 12.32 9.91
N LYS A 5 -28.34 11.97 9.14
CA LYS A 5 -28.19 11.13 7.94
C LYS A 5 -27.39 11.85 6.87
N GLU A 6 -27.66 13.14 6.66
CA GLU A 6 -26.93 13.94 5.68
C GLU A 6 -25.46 14.10 6.07
N GLU A 7 -25.18 14.31 7.34
CA GLU A 7 -23.80 14.37 7.85
C GLU A 7 -23.08 13.05 7.69
N LEU A 8 -23.77 11.95 7.95
CA LEU A 8 -23.21 10.60 7.78
C LEU A 8 -22.94 10.30 6.31
N GLU A 9 -23.81 10.73 5.41
CA GLU A 9 -23.62 10.55 3.98
C GLU A 9 -22.41 11.34 3.48
N GLU A 10 -22.20 12.57 3.95
CA GLU A 10 -21.03 13.37 3.63
C GLU A 10 -19.74 12.73 4.13
N ILE A 11 -19.77 12.22 5.36
CA ILE A 11 -18.64 11.50 5.95
C ILE A 11 -18.35 10.22 5.16
N GLU A 12 -19.39 9.50 4.74
CA GLU A 12 -19.24 8.29 3.94
C GLU A 12 -18.60 8.58 2.58
N VAL A 13 -18.95 9.67 1.92
CA VAL A 13 -18.36 10.07 0.64
C VAL A 13 -16.87 10.40 0.82
N GLU A 14 -16.52 11.15 1.85
CA GLU A 14 -15.13 11.45 2.19
C GLU A 14 -14.36 10.18 2.56
N ALA A 15 -14.99 9.29 3.30
CA ALA A 15 -14.43 8.01 3.67
C ALA A 15 -14.20 7.11 2.45
N GLU A 16 -15.08 7.17 1.45
CA GLU A 16 -14.91 6.41 0.21
C GLU A 16 -13.69 6.84 -0.56
N GLU A 17 -13.43 8.13 -0.69
CA GLU A 17 -12.22 8.65 -1.35
C GLU A 17 -10.97 8.23 -0.57
N SER A 18 -10.97 8.41 0.75
CA SER A 18 -9.88 7.98 1.63
C SER A 18 -9.71 6.46 1.60
N THR A 19 -10.82 5.73 1.52
CA THR A 19 -10.81 4.27 1.49
C THR A 19 -10.20 3.73 0.21
N GLU A 20 -10.43 4.40 -0.92
CA GLU A 20 -9.84 3.99 -2.19
C GLU A 20 -8.32 4.11 -2.15
N ASP A 21 -7.80 5.25 -1.70
CA ASP A 21 -6.37 5.47 -1.53
C ASP A 21 -5.79 4.50 -0.50
N ALA A 22 -6.51 4.27 0.59
CA ALA A 22 -6.10 3.33 1.62
C ALA A 22 -6.05 1.89 1.11
N ARG A 23 -6.98 1.51 0.23
CA ARG A 23 -7.00 0.17 -0.39
C ARG A 23 -5.81 -0.03 -1.31
N ILE A 24 -5.48 0.97 -2.12
CA ILE A 24 -4.33 0.92 -3.02
C ILE A 24 -3.05 0.80 -2.20
N TYR A 25 -2.92 1.59 -1.14
CA TYR A 25 -1.78 1.55 -0.24
C TYR A 25 -1.67 0.19 0.45
N ALA A 26 -2.77 -0.30 1.01
CA ALA A 26 -2.81 -1.60 1.70
C ALA A 26 -2.45 -2.74 0.74
N TRP A 27 -2.94 -2.67 -0.49
CA TRP A 27 -2.64 -3.66 -1.51
C TRP A 27 -1.14 -3.68 -1.84
N ARG A 28 -0.53 -2.49 -1.97
CA ARG A 28 0.91 -2.36 -2.21
C ARG A 28 1.72 -2.93 -1.05
N VAL A 29 1.30 -2.64 0.18
CA VAL A 29 1.92 -3.21 1.39
C VAL A 29 1.84 -4.73 1.36
N GLU A 30 0.69 -5.28 1.00
CA GLU A 30 0.49 -6.72 0.87
C GLU A 30 1.43 -7.34 -0.15
N GLN A 31 1.54 -6.72 -1.33
CA GLN A 31 2.43 -7.21 -2.38
C GLN A 31 3.89 -7.22 -1.92
N LEU A 32 4.33 -6.14 -1.30
CA LEU A 32 5.69 -6.05 -0.78
C LEU A 32 5.94 -7.07 0.34
N SER A 33 4.95 -7.29 1.21
CA SER A 33 5.06 -8.28 2.28
C SER A 33 5.14 -9.71 1.72
N GLU A 34 4.38 -10.01 0.68
CA GLU A 34 4.44 -11.31 0.00
C GLU A 34 5.80 -11.58 -0.63
N LEU A 35 6.52 -10.54 -1.01
CA LEU A 35 7.87 -10.67 -1.53
C LEU A 35 8.91 -10.97 -0.45
N GLY A 36 8.52 -10.89 0.83
CA GLY A 36 9.38 -11.22 1.94
C GLY A 36 9.80 -10.04 2.82
N LEU A 37 9.31 -8.84 2.52
CA LEU A 37 9.59 -7.68 3.37
C LEU A 37 8.69 -7.71 4.61
N SER A 38 9.21 -7.21 5.73
CA SER A 38 8.39 -7.09 6.95
C SER A 38 7.27 -6.08 6.70
N SER A 39 6.16 -6.23 7.42
CA SER A 39 5.02 -5.32 7.28
C SER A 39 5.41 -3.87 7.63
N ILE A 40 6.34 -3.68 8.55
CA ILE A 40 6.83 -2.35 8.94
C ILE A 40 7.58 -1.71 7.77
N VAL A 41 8.50 -2.44 7.15
CA VAL A 41 9.27 -1.94 6.01
C VAL A 41 8.35 -1.73 4.80
N ALA A 42 7.48 -2.70 4.52
CA ALA A 42 6.53 -2.61 3.41
C ALA A 42 5.64 -1.37 3.53
N SER A 43 5.11 -1.10 4.73
CA SER A 43 4.27 0.08 4.95
C SER A 43 5.06 1.38 4.83
N ALA A 44 6.32 1.38 5.22
CA ALA A 44 7.16 2.58 5.14
C ALA A 44 7.49 2.97 3.69
N VAL A 45 7.62 2.00 2.79
CA VAL A 45 8.05 2.25 1.41
C VAL A 45 6.94 2.15 0.36
N ALA A 46 5.78 1.65 0.71
CA ALA A 46 4.68 1.37 -0.22
C ALA A 46 4.24 2.59 -1.02
N SER A 47 4.35 3.79 -0.46
CA SER A 47 3.90 5.02 -1.10
C SER A 47 4.88 5.58 -2.14
N PHE A 48 6.15 5.16 -2.12
CA PHE A 48 7.16 5.71 -3.02
C PHE A 48 8.03 4.68 -3.75
N ILE A 49 7.84 3.39 -3.46
CA ILE A 49 8.59 2.31 -4.13
C ILE A 49 7.67 1.60 -5.12
N ASP A 50 8.20 1.32 -6.31
CA ASP A 50 7.51 0.51 -7.30
C ASP A 50 7.69 -0.97 -6.95
N TRP A 51 6.65 -1.57 -6.41
CA TRP A 51 6.68 -2.98 -6.01
C TRP A 51 6.94 -3.93 -7.19
N HIS A 52 6.58 -3.52 -8.41
CA HIS A 52 6.83 -4.33 -9.61
C HIS A 52 8.32 -4.54 -9.86
N GLU A 53 9.12 -3.49 -9.64
CA GLU A 53 10.56 -3.58 -9.80
C GLU A 53 11.19 -4.43 -8.69
N VAL A 54 10.69 -4.30 -7.47
CA VAL A 54 11.12 -5.15 -6.36
C VAL A 54 10.81 -6.61 -6.67
N ALA A 55 9.60 -6.89 -7.15
CA ALA A 55 9.16 -8.23 -7.51
C ALA A 55 10.05 -8.83 -8.60
N ARG A 56 10.39 -8.04 -9.60
CA ARG A 56 11.25 -8.47 -10.70
C ARG A 56 12.64 -8.88 -10.20
N LEU A 57 13.22 -8.07 -9.33
CA LEU A 57 14.53 -8.38 -8.75
C LEU A 57 14.48 -9.62 -7.86
N VAL A 58 13.43 -9.79 -7.09
CA VAL A 58 13.24 -10.98 -6.26
C VAL A 58 13.11 -12.23 -7.14
N GLU A 59 12.36 -12.14 -8.24
CA GLU A 59 12.22 -13.24 -9.21
C GLU A 59 13.56 -13.64 -9.83
N HIS A 60 14.48 -12.69 -9.96
CA HIS A 60 15.81 -12.92 -10.48
C HIS A 60 16.82 -13.39 -9.42
N GLY A 61 16.34 -13.68 -8.21
CA GLY A 61 17.17 -14.24 -7.15
C GLY A 61 17.70 -13.23 -6.14
N CYS A 62 17.31 -11.96 -6.24
CA CYS A 62 17.65 -10.97 -5.22
C CYS A 62 16.87 -11.19 -3.94
N SER A 63 17.51 -10.93 -2.79
CA SER A 63 16.75 -10.89 -1.54
C SER A 63 15.83 -9.66 -1.55
N PRO A 64 14.66 -9.71 -0.90
CA PRO A 64 13.74 -8.56 -0.86
C PRO A 64 14.40 -7.30 -0.32
N GLU A 65 15.23 -7.41 0.70
CA GLU A 65 15.93 -6.28 1.31
C GLU A 65 16.93 -5.66 0.33
N LEU A 66 17.67 -6.48 -0.40
CA LEU A 66 18.62 -6.00 -1.40
C LEU A 66 17.90 -5.38 -2.58
N ALA A 67 16.81 -6.00 -3.03
CA ALA A 67 15.97 -5.46 -4.10
C ALA A 67 15.46 -4.07 -3.73
N LEU A 68 15.02 -3.89 -2.49
CA LEU A 68 14.56 -2.61 -1.98
C LEU A 68 15.67 -1.56 -2.03
N GLU A 69 16.89 -1.92 -1.66
CA GLU A 69 18.05 -1.03 -1.71
C GLU A 69 18.35 -0.59 -3.14
N ILE A 70 18.20 -1.48 -4.11
CA ILE A 70 18.45 -1.18 -5.52
C ILE A 70 17.40 -0.23 -6.08
N VAL A 71 16.13 -0.45 -5.73
CA VAL A 71 14.99 0.32 -6.28
C VAL A 71 14.83 1.68 -5.62
N ARG A 72 15.24 1.83 -4.38
CA ARG A 72 15.13 3.07 -3.60
C ARG A 72 15.73 4.27 -4.30
#